data_d09d3d02605af5be9927b04dede648ca
#
_entry.id   d09d3d02605af5be9927b04dede648ca
#
_cell.length_a   1.000
_cell.length_b   1.000
_cell.length_c   1.000
_cell.angle_alpha   90.00
_cell.angle_beta   90.00
_cell.angle_gamma   90.00
#
_symmetry.space_group_name_H-M   'P 1'
#
loop_
_entity.id
_entity.type
_entity.pdbx_description
1 polymer ?
#
loop_
_entity_poly.entity_id
_entity_poly.type
_entity_poly.pdbx_seq_one_letter_code
_entity_poly.pdbx_strand_id
1 'polypeptide(L)'
;MDKIDDIGTWPANEIVYKAGTPPEFTYLVIQGDVQVKAPNGHYLGEVGEGELFGEASFILGTKRSTTVIAGSKGLKAKLIPPKQILQKLEKDLFLKALIRKLEKRLDSSNFETVHRSIKIKETVEHLNDLTSEIQRFGANIKQDHPDAAILVSKLLNVTKSLKKIKNNLNVT
;
A
#
# COMPACT_ATOMS: atom_id res chain seq x y z
N MET A 1 -3.93 -22.02 -5.79
CA MET A 1 -5.41 -21.84 -5.86
C MET A 1 -6.05 -23.15 -6.28
N ASP A 2 -6.89 -23.72 -5.43
CA ASP A 2 -7.75 -24.86 -5.78
C ASP A 2 -9.11 -24.32 -6.18
N LYS A 3 -9.69 -24.81 -7.27
CA LYS A 3 -10.97 -24.37 -7.80
C LYS A 3 -11.95 -25.54 -7.82
N ILE A 4 -13.09 -25.38 -7.14
CA ILE A 4 -14.24 -26.31 -7.21
C ILE A 4 -15.47 -25.47 -7.58
N ASP A 5 -16.06 -25.74 -8.73
CA ASP A 5 -17.10 -24.94 -9.34
C ASP A 5 -16.66 -23.46 -9.51
N ASP A 6 -17.46 -22.50 -8.99
CA ASP A 6 -17.15 -21.06 -9.02
C ASP A 6 -16.43 -20.57 -7.73
N ILE A 7 -15.84 -21.48 -6.94
CA ILE A 7 -15.19 -21.17 -5.68
C ILE A 7 -13.68 -21.42 -5.82
N GLY A 8 -12.89 -20.40 -5.47
CA GLY A 8 -11.43 -20.49 -5.33
C GLY A 8 -11.03 -20.54 -3.85
N THR A 9 -9.99 -21.28 -3.55
CA THR A 9 -9.38 -21.37 -2.22
C THR A 9 -7.89 -21.09 -2.31
N TRP A 10 -7.38 -20.26 -1.42
CA TRP A 10 -5.97 -19.88 -1.31
C TRP A 10 -5.47 -20.11 0.09
N PRO A 11 -4.33 -20.78 0.29
CA PRO A 11 -3.62 -20.83 1.55
C PRO A 11 -3.28 -19.44 2.11
N ALA A 12 -2.97 -19.38 3.40
CA ALA A 12 -2.51 -18.15 4.05
C ALA A 12 -1.30 -17.55 3.32
N ASN A 13 -1.33 -16.24 3.13
CA ASN A 13 -0.28 -15.44 2.49
C ASN A 13 -0.02 -15.77 1.00
N GLU A 14 -0.87 -16.56 0.36
CA GLU A 14 -0.77 -16.81 -1.09
C GLU A 14 -1.27 -15.60 -1.88
N ILE A 15 -0.60 -15.30 -3.00
CA ILE A 15 -1.00 -14.21 -3.89
C ILE A 15 -2.24 -14.65 -4.68
N VAL A 16 -3.33 -13.90 -4.57
CA VAL A 16 -4.55 -14.09 -5.34
C VAL A 16 -4.36 -13.58 -6.76
N TYR A 17 -3.84 -12.36 -6.91
CA TYR A 17 -3.39 -11.79 -8.19
C TYR A 17 -2.36 -10.67 -7.97
N LYS A 18 -1.59 -10.35 -9.01
CA LYS A 18 -0.56 -9.31 -9.00
C LYS A 18 -1.00 -8.06 -9.76
N ALA A 19 -0.50 -6.90 -9.32
CA ALA A 19 -0.59 -5.67 -10.09
C ALA A 19 -0.02 -5.85 -11.50
N GLY A 20 -0.63 -5.20 -12.48
CA GLY A 20 -0.23 -5.26 -13.90
C GLY A 20 -0.75 -6.48 -14.67
N THR A 21 -1.34 -7.49 -14.00
CA THR A 21 -1.95 -8.64 -14.70
C THR A 21 -3.34 -8.28 -15.26
N PRO A 22 -3.78 -8.94 -16.35
CA PRO A 22 -5.16 -8.80 -16.84
C PRO A 22 -6.15 -9.34 -15.81
N PRO A 23 -7.34 -8.72 -15.67
CA PRO A 23 -8.37 -9.21 -14.78
C PRO A 23 -9.07 -10.43 -15.39
N GLU A 24 -9.21 -11.53 -14.61
CA GLU A 24 -9.95 -12.72 -15.02
C GLU A 24 -11.29 -12.83 -14.29
N PHE A 25 -11.30 -12.53 -12.99
CA PHE A 25 -12.48 -12.61 -12.13
C PHE A 25 -12.58 -11.39 -11.20
N THR A 26 -13.79 -11.11 -10.74
CA THR A 26 -14.06 -10.41 -9.49
C THR A 26 -14.32 -11.44 -8.41
N TYR A 27 -14.01 -11.13 -7.20
CA TYR A 27 -14.05 -12.06 -6.07
C TYR A 27 -15.01 -11.55 -5.00
N LEU A 28 -15.88 -12.43 -4.50
CA LEU A 28 -16.69 -12.19 -3.30
C LEU A 28 -16.12 -13.06 -2.18
N VAL A 29 -15.64 -12.46 -1.11
CA VAL A 29 -15.09 -13.18 0.04
C VAL A 29 -16.19 -13.98 0.74
N ILE A 30 -16.01 -15.29 0.85
CA ILE A 30 -16.92 -16.20 1.56
C ILE A 30 -16.38 -16.47 2.97
N GLN A 31 -15.05 -16.61 3.10
CA GLN A 31 -14.39 -16.88 4.37
C GLN A 31 -12.95 -16.37 4.33
N GLY A 32 -12.50 -15.78 5.45
CA GLY A 32 -11.18 -15.17 5.58
C GLY A 32 -11.16 -13.72 5.13
N ASP A 33 -9.99 -13.26 4.76
CA ASP A 33 -9.72 -11.87 4.37
C ASP A 33 -8.61 -11.81 3.33
N VAL A 34 -8.45 -10.65 2.72
CA VAL A 34 -7.31 -10.35 1.84
C VAL A 34 -6.67 -9.02 2.19
N GLN A 35 -5.36 -8.95 2.01
CA GLN A 35 -4.58 -7.73 2.07
C GLN A 35 -4.40 -7.15 0.68
N VAL A 36 -4.67 -5.86 0.52
CA VAL A 36 -4.50 -5.11 -0.72
C VAL A 36 -3.23 -4.27 -0.63
N LYS A 37 -2.33 -4.45 -1.61
CA LYS A 37 -1.05 -3.73 -1.68
C LYS A 37 -0.89 -3.03 -3.01
N ALA A 38 -0.32 -1.84 -2.98
CA ALA A 38 0.12 -1.13 -4.18
C ALA A 38 1.28 -1.87 -4.88
N PRO A 39 1.60 -1.54 -6.15
CA PRO A 39 2.69 -2.18 -6.91
C PRO A 39 4.06 -2.11 -6.21
N ASN A 40 4.32 -1.08 -5.42
CA ASN A 40 5.54 -0.91 -4.62
C ASN A 40 5.52 -1.65 -3.25
N GLY A 41 4.47 -2.45 -2.98
CA GLY A 41 4.31 -3.19 -1.74
C GLY A 41 3.65 -2.43 -0.59
N HIS A 42 3.34 -1.12 -0.77
CA HIS A 42 2.65 -0.34 0.26
C HIS A 42 1.26 -0.92 0.55
N TYR A 43 0.94 -1.11 1.83
CA TYR A 43 -0.35 -1.61 2.29
C TYR A 43 -1.43 -0.53 2.09
N LEU A 44 -2.54 -0.91 1.45
CA LEU A 44 -3.67 -0.01 1.16
C LEU A 44 -4.88 -0.31 2.03
N GLY A 45 -5.07 -1.56 2.46
CA GLY A 45 -6.22 -1.97 3.26
C GLY A 45 -6.48 -3.47 3.20
N GLU A 46 -7.58 -3.87 3.81
CA GLU A 46 -8.09 -5.24 3.85
C GLU A 46 -9.49 -5.30 3.28
N VAL A 47 -9.86 -6.49 2.76
CA VAL A 47 -11.22 -6.82 2.32
C VAL A 47 -11.64 -8.11 3.02
N GLY A 48 -12.75 -8.06 3.74
CA GLY A 48 -13.24 -9.14 4.59
C GLY A 48 -14.44 -9.90 4.02
N GLU A 49 -14.99 -10.78 4.84
CA GLU A 49 -16.15 -11.61 4.47
C GLU A 49 -17.36 -10.77 4.05
N GLY A 50 -18.03 -11.19 2.97
CA GLY A 50 -19.18 -10.51 2.37
C GLY A 50 -18.81 -9.35 1.45
N GLU A 51 -17.55 -8.98 1.33
CA GLU A 51 -17.07 -7.88 0.50
C GLU A 51 -16.55 -8.38 -0.85
N LEU A 52 -16.57 -7.46 -1.84
CA LEU A 52 -16.04 -7.68 -3.19
C LEU A 52 -14.64 -7.09 -3.33
N PHE A 53 -13.79 -7.73 -4.14
CA PHE A 53 -12.53 -7.15 -4.57
C PHE A 53 -12.19 -7.54 -6.02
N GLY A 54 -11.35 -6.73 -6.66
CA GLY A 54 -10.91 -6.93 -8.03
C GLY A 54 -11.93 -6.52 -9.10
N GLU A 55 -13.02 -5.86 -8.74
CA GLU A 55 -14.06 -5.32 -9.61
C GLU A 55 -13.58 -4.08 -10.39
N ALA A 56 -12.77 -3.23 -9.77
CA ALA A 56 -12.30 -1.96 -10.32
C ALA A 56 -11.69 -2.12 -11.72
N SER A 57 -10.84 -3.12 -11.91
CA SER A 57 -10.18 -3.41 -13.19
C SER A 57 -11.17 -3.69 -14.32
N PHE A 58 -12.28 -4.36 -14.04
CA PHE A 58 -13.34 -4.61 -15.03
C PHE A 58 -14.15 -3.36 -15.32
N ILE A 59 -14.51 -2.62 -14.28
CA ILE A 59 -15.33 -1.42 -14.39
C ILE A 59 -14.58 -0.33 -15.16
N LEU A 60 -13.29 -0.18 -14.91
CA LEU A 60 -12.42 0.81 -15.57
C LEU A 60 -11.87 0.31 -16.92
N GLY A 61 -11.91 -0.99 -17.20
CA GLY A 61 -11.32 -1.59 -18.39
C GLY A 61 -9.77 -1.56 -18.37
N THR A 62 -9.17 -1.74 -17.19
CA THR A 62 -7.72 -1.64 -16.97
C THR A 62 -7.13 -2.96 -16.49
N LYS A 63 -5.79 -3.05 -16.46
CA LYS A 63 -5.08 -4.10 -15.72
C LYS A 63 -5.24 -3.91 -14.22
N ARG A 64 -4.92 -4.94 -13.42
CA ARG A 64 -4.92 -4.86 -11.95
C ARG A 64 -4.04 -3.72 -11.47
N SER A 65 -4.58 -2.77 -10.71
CA SER A 65 -3.84 -1.66 -10.12
C SER A 65 -3.11 -2.08 -8.83
N THR A 66 -3.52 -3.18 -8.21
CA THR A 66 -3.02 -3.65 -6.91
C THR A 66 -2.63 -5.12 -6.95
N THR A 67 -1.79 -5.53 -5.99
CA THR A 67 -1.54 -6.94 -5.66
C THR A 67 -2.41 -7.32 -4.47
N VAL A 68 -3.09 -8.46 -4.56
CA VAL A 68 -3.94 -8.98 -3.49
C VAL A 68 -3.39 -10.31 -2.98
N ILE A 69 -3.32 -10.44 -1.66
CA ILE A 69 -2.74 -11.57 -0.94
C ILE A 69 -3.76 -12.08 0.06
N ALA A 70 -3.97 -13.40 0.14
CA ALA A 70 -4.81 -14.02 1.13
C ALA A 70 -4.29 -13.74 2.55
N GLY A 71 -5.18 -13.47 3.49
CA GLY A 71 -4.83 -13.19 4.88
C GLY A 71 -4.25 -14.38 5.62
N SER A 72 -3.98 -14.21 6.91
CA SER A 72 -3.29 -15.20 7.75
C SER A 72 -4.07 -16.51 7.97
N LYS A 73 -5.39 -16.48 7.74
CA LYS A 73 -6.28 -17.66 7.83
C LYS A 73 -6.57 -18.32 6.48
N GLY A 74 -5.97 -17.79 5.39
CA GLY A 74 -6.30 -18.16 4.03
C GLY A 74 -7.56 -17.45 3.52
N LEU A 75 -7.97 -17.78 2.31
CA LEU A 75 -9.11 -17.18 1.63
C LEU A 75 -9.95 -18.24 0.96
N LYS A 76 -11.27 -18.11 1.09
CA LYS A 76 -12.26 -18.77 0.23
C LYS A 76 -13.14 -17.70 -0.39
N ALA A 77 -13.19 -17.65 -1.72
CA ALA A 77 -13.94 -16.61 -2.43
C ALA A 77 -14.70 -17.19 -3.61
N LYS A 78 -15.88 -16.62 -3.90
CA LYS A 78 -16.63 -16.90 -5.12
C LYS A 78 -16.02 -16.12 -6.28
N LEU A 79 -15.78 -16.81 -7.38
CA LEU A 79 -15.24 -16.27 -8.62
C LEU A 79 -16.41 -15.78 -9.49
N ILE A 80 -16.45 -14.48 -9.76
CA ILE A 80 -17.51 -13.84 -10.54
C ILE A 80 -16.93 -13.44 -11.89
N PRO A 81 -17.36 -14.06 -12.99
CA PRO A 81 -16.91 -13.68 -14.32
C PRO A 81 -17.29 -12.25 -14.69
N PRO A 82 -16.44 -11.52 -15.45
CA PRO A 82 -16.70 -10.13 -15.86
C PRO A 82 -18.05 -9.92 -16.51
N LYS A 83 -18.47 -10.88 -17.35
CA LYS A 83 -19.72 -10.83 -18.08
C LYS A 83 -20.93 -10.65 -17.17
N GLN A 84 -20.94 -11.28 -15.99
CA GLN A 84 -22.07 -11.17 -15.05
C GLN A 84 -22.18 -9.76 -14.45
N ILE A 85 -21.06 -9.10 -14.17
CA ILE A 85 -21.04 -7.74 -13.64
C ILE A 85 -21.39 -6.74 -14.73
N LEU A 86 -20.76 -6.84 -15.90
CA LEU A 86 -20.98 -5.93 -17.01
C LEU A 86 -22.42 -5.97 -17.52
N GLN A 87 -23.04 -7.14 -17.64
CA GLN A 87 -24.44 -7.27 -18.03
C GLN A 87 -25.41 -6.59 -17.07
N LYS A 88 -25.13 -6.60 -15.77
CA LYS A 88 -25.95 -5.88 -14.78
C LYS A 88 -25.76 -4.36 -14.90
N LEU A 89 -24.53 -3.89 -15.15
CA LEU A 89 -24.22 -2.47 -15.30
C LEU A 89 -24.69 -1.88 -16.64
N GLU A 90 -24.78 -2.69 -17.71
CA GLU A 90 -25.25 -2.24 -19.01
C GLU A 90 -26.73 -1.86 -19.02
N LYS A 91 -27.52 -2.42 -18.11
CA LYS A 91 -28.95 -2.13 -17.98
C LYS A 91 -29.23 -0.77 -17.35
N ASP A 92 -28.27 -0.17 -16.65
CA ASP A 92 -28.42 1.12 -15.98
C ASP A 92 -27.19 2.00 -16.25
N LEU A 93 -27.34 2.90 -17.23
CA LEU A 93 -26.27 3.84 -17.63
C LEU A 93 -25.88 4.81 -16.53
N PHE A 94 -26.82 5.20 -15.67
CA PHE A 94 -26.54 6.10 -14.55
C PHE A 94 -25.68 5.39 -13.49
N LEU A 95 -26.08 4.19 -13.11
CA LEU A 95 -25.31 3.37 -12.16
C LEU A 95 -23.91 3.07 -12.70
N LYS A 96 -23.78 2.73 -13.97
CA LYS A 96 -22.50 2.52 -14.64
C LYS A 96 -21.59 3.75 -14.57
N ALA A 97 -22.13 4.93 -14.84
CA ALA A 97 -21.38 6.19 -14.78
C ALA A 97 -20.97 6.54 -13.35
N LEU A 98 -21.87 6.33 -12.39
CA LEU A 98 -21.62 6.59 -10.97
C LEU A 98 -20.49 5.69 -10.44
N ILE A 99 -20.57 4.40 -10.68
CA ILE A 99 -19.56 3.44 -10.24
C ILE A 99 -18.20 3.76 -10.87
N ARG A 100 -18.14 4.03 -12.18
CA ARG A 100 -16.90 4.46 -12.85
C ARG A 100 -16.28 5.71 -12.23
N LYS A 101 -17.10 6.66 -11.82
CA LYS A 101 -16.63 7.88 -11.17
C LYS A 101 -16.04 7.58 -9.78
N LEU A 102 -16.69 6.71 -9.01
CA LEU A 102 -16.21 6.31 -7.69
C LEU A 102 -14.90 5.53 -7.78
N GLU A 103 -14.80 4.58 -8.71
CA GLU A 103 -13.58 3.80 -8.94
C GLU A 103 -12.38 4.69 -9.34
N LYS A 104 -12.60 5.64 -10.26
CA LYS A 104 -11.57 6.60 -10.62
C LYS A 104 -11.09 7.43 -9.43
N ARG A 105 -12.00 7.84 -8.56
CA ARG A 105 -11.64 8.58 -7.35
C ARG A 105 -10.82 7.74 -6.38
N LEU A 106 -11.20 6.47 -6.20
CA LEU A 106 -10.48 5.54 -5.34
C LEU A 106 -9.07 5.29 -5.88
N ASP A 107 -8.93 5.07 -7.18
CA ASP A 107 -7.64 4.83 -7.83
C ASP A 107 -6.71 6.06 -7.69
N SER A 108 -7.25 7.26 -7.87
CA SER A 108 -6.51 8.51 -7.65
C SER A 108 -6.09 8.67 -6.19
N SER A 109 -6.98 8.38 -5.24
CA SER A 109 -6.68 8.46 -3.80
C SER A 109 -5.60 7.45 -3.38
N ASN A 110 -5.64 6.24 -3.91
CA ASN A 110 -4.60 5.23 -3.68
C ASN A 110 -3.25 5.69 -4.23
N PHE A 111 -3.22 6.28 -5.44
CA PHE A 111 -2.00 6.83 -6.03
C PHE A 111 -1.39 7.94 -5.17
N GLU A 112 -2.20 8.89 -4.70
CA GLU A 112 -1.75 9.97 -3.81
C GLU A 112 -1.18 9.44 -2.49
N THR A 113 -1.83 8.44 -1.90
CA THR A 113 -1.38 7.80 -0.65
C THR A 113 -0.02 7.14 -0.84
N VAL A 114 0.16 6.38 -1.92
CA VAL A 114 1.44 5.75 -2.25
C VAL A 114 2.53 6.79 -2.48
N HIS A 115 2.24 7.85 -3.26
CA HIS A 115 3.20 8.90 -3.55
C HIS A 115 3.64 9.65 -2.30
N ARG A 116 2.71 9.94 -1.40
CA ARG A 116 3.00 10.56 -0.09
C ARG A 116 3.90 9.66 0.77
N SER A 117 3.63 8.37 0.81
CA SER A 117 4.45 7.40 1.56
C SER A 117 5.87 7.28 1.03
N ILE A 118 6.07 7.29 -0.29
CA ILE A 118 7.40 7.30 -0.91
C ILE A 118 8.15 8.56 -0.50
N LYS A 119 7.53 9.73 -0.61
CA LYS A 119 8.15 11.01 -0.25
C LYS A 119 8.55 11.08 1.22
N ILE A 120 7.74 10.53 2.13
CA ILE A 120 8.09 10.43 3.56
C ILE A 120 9.33 9.53 3.73
N LYS A 121 9.38 8.38 3.06
CA LYS A 121 10.52 7.46 3.14
C LYS A 121 11.82 8.12 2.68
N GLU A 122 11.81 8.78 1.52
CA GLU A 122 12.96 9.54 1.00
C GLU A 122 13.42 10.63 1.99
N THR A 123 12.47 11.36 2.59
CA THR A 123 12.78 12.38 3.60
C THR A 123 13.43 11.75 4.84
N VAL A 124 12.95 10.60 5.30
CA VAL A 124 13.52 9.88 6.44
C VAL A 124 14.94 9.39 6.13
N GLU A 125 15.21 8.90 4.93
CA GLU A 125 16.57 8.50 4.49
C GLU A 125 17.51 9.69 4.49
N HIS A 126 17.12 10.82 3.90
CA HIS A 126 17.91 12.07 3.96
C HIS A 126 18.23 12.54 5.38
N LEU A 127 17.25 12.48 6.30
CA LEU A 127 17.47 12.82 7.71
C LEU A 127 18.46 11.88 8.40
N ASN A 128 18.51 10.60 8.02
CA ASN A 128 19.51 9.65 8.53
C ASN A 128 20.92 10.02 8.07
N ASP A 129 21.07 10.35 6.78
CA ASP A 129 22.36 10.72 6.21
C ASP A 129 22.91 11.98 6.88
N LEU A 130 22.10 13.05 6.96
CA LEU A 130 22.45 14.28 7.67
C LEU A 130 22.81 14.03 9.14
N THR A 131 22.06 13.16 9.82
CA THR A 131 22.35 12.80 11.22
C THR A 131 23.71 12.14 11.34
N SER A 132 24.08 11.26 10.42
CA SER A 132 25.34 10.55 10.38
C SER A 132 26.51 11.50 10.08
N GLU A 133 26.33 12.43 9.15
CA GLU A 133 27.33 13.46 8.83
C GLU A 133 27.60 14.40 10.04
N ILE A 134 26.54 14.88 10.70
CA ILE A 134 26.65 15.72 11.89
C ILE A 134 27.41 14.99 13.01
N GLN A 135 27.15 13.68 13.21
CA GLN A 135 27.83 12.87 14.19
C GLN A 135 29.34 12.74 13.89
N ARG A 136 29.69 12.47 12.61
CA ARG A 136 31.10 12.40 12.16
C ARG A 136 31.81 13.73 12.35
N PHE A 137 31.19 14.84 11.95
CA PHE A 137 31.73 16.18 12.08
C PHE A 137 31.93 16.55 13.53
N GLY A 138 30.94 16.25 14.40
CA GLY A 138 31.07 16.50 15.86
C GLY A 138 32.16 15.68 16.52
N ALA A 139 32.44 14.45 16.08
CA ALA A 139 33.53 13.62 16.57
C ALA A 139 34.89 14.20 16.18
N ASN A 140 35.05 14.65 14.93
CA ASN A 140 36.30 15.25 14.44
C ASN A 140 36.62 16.56 15.16
N ILE A 141 35.66 17.47 15.31
CA ILE A 141 35.85 18.74 16.02
C ILE A 141 36.26 18.51 17.48
N LYS A 142 35.69 17.53 18.16
CA LYS A 142 36.01 17.23 19.56
C LYS A 142 37.45 16.75 19.72
N GLN A 143 37.99 16.08 18.70
CA GLN A 143 39.37 15.61 18.70
C GLN A 143 40.37 16.74 18.47
N ASP A 144 40.08 17.70 17.59
CA ASP A 144 41.01 18.74 17.17
C ASP A 144 40.87 20.03 18.00
N HIS A 145 39.72 20.29 18.61
CA HIS A 145 39.43 21.51 19.36
C HIS A 145 38.60 21.22 20.63
N PRO A 146 39.28 21.03 21.79
CA PRO A 146 38.60 20.76 23.06
C PRO A 146 37.57 21.82 23.47
N ASP A 147 37.78 23.08 23.10
CA ASP A 147 36.87 24.21 23.41
C ASP A 147 35.59 24.21 22.59
N ALA A 148 35.53 23.36 21.56
CA ALA A 148 34.31 23.19 20.74
C ALA A 148 33.24 22.27 21.38
N ALA A 149 33.45 21.83 22.62
CA ALA A 149 32.53 20.93 23.32
C ALA A 149 31.07 21.45 23.35
N ILE A 150 30.89 22.77 23.48
CA ILE A 150 29.57 23.41 23.46
C ILE A 150 28.92 23.27 22.08
N LEU A 151 29.68 23.46 21.01
CA LEU A 151 29.17 23.32 19.62
C LEU A 151 28.76 21.86 19.34
N VAL A 152 29.60 20.92 19.74
CA VAL A 152 29.32 19.48 19.60
C VAL A 152 28.07 19.08 20.38
N SER A 153 27.88 19.61 21.60
CA SER A 153 26.67 19.32 22.39
C SER A 153 25.39 19.84 21.74
N LYS A 154 25.44 21.03 21.11
CA LYS A 154 24.32 21.58 20.34
C LYS A 154 24.00 20.73 19.11
N LEU A 155 25.02 20.30 18.35
CA LEU A 155 24.86 19.42 17.19
C LEU A 155 24.24 18.06 17.59
N LEU A 156 24.69 17.48 18.70
CA LEU A 156 24.10 16.24 19.23
C LEU A 156 22.64 16.41 19.67
N ASN A 157 22.24 17.57 20.17
CA ASN A 157 20.84 17.85 20.49
C ASN A 157 19.98 17.97 19.22
N VAL A 158 20.51 18.56 18.15
CA VAL A 158 19.83 18.59 16.84
C VAL A 158 19.61 17.17 16.32
N THR A 159 20.63 16.30 16.38
CA THR A 159 20.49 14.90 15.94
C THR A 159 19.47 14.11 16.76
N LYS A 160 19.37 14.36 18.08
CA LYS A 160 18.31 13.76 18.93
C LYS A 160 16.92 14.21 18.50
N SER A 161 16.74 15.50 18.21
CA SER A 161 15.48 16.05 17.72
C SER A 161 15.09 15.46 16.37
N LEU A 162 16.01 15.33 15.44
CA LEU A 162 15.78 14.70 14.13
C LEU A 162 15.38 13.22 14.27
N LYS A 163 16.04 12.47 15.17
CA LYS A 163 15.64 11.07 15.48
C LYS A 163 14.22 10.97 16.05
N LYS A 164 13.80 11.92 16.88
CA LYS A 164 12.44 11.97 17.43
C LYS A 164 11.40 12.24 16.33
N ILE A 165 11.68 13.16 15.41
CA ILE A 165 10.83 13.44 14.24
C ILE A 165 10.71 12.20 13.37
N LYS A 166 11.81 11.51 13.07
CA LYS A 166 11.83 10.26 12.32
C LYS A 166 10.92 9.20 12.93
N ASN A 167 11.05 8.98 14.24
CA ASN A 167 10.23 7.97 14.93
C ASN A 167 8.74 8.29 14.85
N ASN A 168 8.37 9.56 14.91
CA ASN A 168 6.98 9.98 14.74
C ASN A 168 6.44 9.77 13.31
N LEU A 169 7.31 9.85 12.29
CA LEU A 169 6.94 9.61 10.88
C LEU A 169 6.80 8.12 10.54
N ASN A 170 7.48 7.23 11.29
CA ASN A 170 7.41 5.78 11.07
C ASN A 170 6.26 5.09 11.83
N VAL A 171 5.51 5.81 12.67
CA VAL A 171 4.40 5.27 13.49
C VAL A 171 3.04 5.45 12.79
N THR A 172 3.00 6.10 11.64
CA THR A 172 1.81 6.24 10.77
C THR A 172 2.00 5.44 9.49
#